data_0e852e0bf1fccc05802713d23098e375
#
_entry.id   0e852e0bf1fccc05802713d23098e375
#
_cell.length_a   1.000
_cell.length_b   1.000
_cell.length_c   1.000
_cell.angle_alpha   90.00
_cell.angle_beta   90.00
_cell.angle_gamma   90.00
#
_symmetry.space_group_name_H-M   'P 1'
#
loop_
_entity.id
_entity.type
_entity.pdbx_description
1 polymer ?
#
loop_
_entity_poly.entity_id
_entity_poly.type
_entity_poly.pdbx_seq_one_letter_code
_entity_poly.pdbx_strand_id
1 'polypeptide(L)'
;MKRVILGKTGIEVSRIGMGVLTVGATQLNLSLEQGAAVISHALNQGINFIDTAQYYETYDYIRLALNNCESKPIICSKCLGHTHSDMEYAIEEALKSLETDCIDIFLMHEVRPGELRNGAWRALLEAKKEGKVKAIGISTHHVDIVEEYADNQQVDVIFPLINCDGLGIRKGDGTGTRQEMEDAIRKAHDNGIGIFSMKVFGGGHLTGKYMEAMNYVFSLDCVDSVMMGFGKTEEVDTAVKYLNGELSSDFNPDISQKKTYIEPGNCEGCGSCVARCPNKAMYIGSDGMAHVNDSLCLTCGYCAPVCPVRAIILL
;
A
#
# COMPACT_ATOMS: atom_id res chain seq x y z
N MET A 1 -15.96 -5.38 -13.49
CA MET A 1 -15.31 -4.64 -12.37
C MET A 1 -15.97 -3.29 -12.20
N LYS A 2 -16.47 -2.95 -10.98
CA LYS A 2 -17.07 -1.63 -10.70
C LYS A 2 -15.96 -0.56 -10.70
N ARG A 3 -16.24 0.59 -11.30
CA ARG A 3 -15.37 1.77 -11.33
C ARG A 3 -15.92 2.89 -10.44
N VAL A 4 -15.04 3.73 -9.94
CA VAL A 4 -15.33 4.90 -9.13
C VAL A 4 -14.38 6.04 -9.49
N ILE A 5 -14.82 7.28 -9.27
CA ILE A 5 -13.94 8.45 -9.41
C ILE A 5 -13.25 8.70 -8.08
N LEU A 6 -11.93 8.89 -8.09
CA LEU A 6 -11.16 9.29 -6.91
C LEU A 6 -11.45 10.75 -6.54
N GLY A 7 -12.27 10.97 -5.52
CA GLY A 7 -12.62 12.32 -5.06
C GLY A 7 -12.98 13.26 -6.21
N LYS A 8 -12.30 14.43 -6.25
CA LYS A 8 -12.49 15.48 -7.28
C LYS A 8 -11.52 15.37 -8.47
N THR A 9 -10.68 14.32 -8.53
CA THR A 9 -9.60 14.22 -9.53
C THR A 9 -10.10 13.98 -10.96
N GLY A 10 -11.29 13.45 -11.14
CA GLY A 10 -11.78 12.94 -12.42
C GLY A 10 -11.11 11.63 -12.87
N ILE A 11 -10.21 11.06 -12.07
CA ILE A 11 -9.53 9.80 -12.36
C ILE A 11 -10.44 8.63 -11.98
N GLU A 12 -10.79 7.81 -12.96
CA GLU A 12 -11.65 6.64 -12.76
C GLU A 12 -10.82 5.38 -12.50
N VAL A 13 -11.02 4.75 -11.34
CA VAL A 13 -10.31 3.56 -10.88
C VAL A 13 -11.25 2.41 -10.53
N SER A 14 -10.73 1.18 -10.54
CA SER A 14 -11.44 0.01 -10.02
C SER A 14 -11.51 0.05 -8.49
N ARG A 15 -12.58 -0.53 -7.92
CA ARG A 15 -12.78 -0.62 -6.46
C ARG A 15 -11.67 -1.41 -5.75
N ILE A 16 -10.97 -2.31 -6.46
CA ILE A 16 -9.72 -2.94 -6.03
C ILE A 16 -8.61 -2.41 -6.93
N GLY A 17 -7.49 -1.99 -6.34
CA GLY A 17 -6.24 -1.73 -7.00
C GLY A 17 -5.20 -2.81 -6.68
N MET A 18 -4.18 -2.94 -7.52
CA MET A 18 -3.04 -3.85 -7.31
C MET A 18 -1.82 -3.10 -6.79
N GLY A 19 -1.41 -3.40 -5.56
CA GLY A 19 -0.11 -3.00 -5.01
C GLY A 19 0.98 -3.97 -5.47
N VAL A 20 1.98 -3.47 -6.21
CA VAL A 20 3.01 -4.34 -6.80
C VAL A 20 4.24 -4.56 -5.90
N LEU A 21 4.28 -3.99 -4.70
CA LEU A 21 5.31 -4.28 -3.71
C LEU A 21 5.48 -5.78 -3.48
N THR A 22 4.36 -6.51 -3.47
CA THR A 22 4.34 -7.96 -3.15
C THR A 22 5.15 -8.79 -4.13
N VAL A 23 5.16 -8.46 -5.41
CA VAL A 23 5.94 -9.22 -6.42
C VAL A 23 7.42 -8.86 -6.43
N GLY A 24 7.79 -7.69 -5.90
CA GLY A 24 9.14 -7.13 -5.93
C GLY A 24 10.13 -7.78 -4.97
N ALA A 25 11.39 -7.33 -5.08
CA ALA A 25 12.55 -7.86 -4.36
C ALA A 25 12.43 -7.75 -2.82
N THR A 26 11.67 -6.76 -2.33
CA THR A 26 11.50 -6.54 -0.89
C THR A 26 10.48 -7.48 -0.22
N GLN A 27 9.71 -8.25 -1.00
CA GLN A 27 8.76 -9.24 -0.50
C GLN A 27 8.96 -10.61 -1.15
N LEU A 28 8.17 -11.01 -2.14
CA LEU A 28 8.25 -12.35 -2.72
C LEU A 28 9.43 -12.55 -3.68
N ASN A 29 10.03 -11.47 -4.15
CA ASN A 29 11.17 -11.51 -5.08
C ASN A 29 10.92 -12.46 -6.27
N LEU A 30 9.76 -12.32 -6.89
CA LEU A 30 9.41 -13.11 -8.07
C LEU A 30 10.34 -12.76 -9.24
N SER A 31 10.53 -13.69 -10.19
CA SER A 31 11.17 -13.30 -11.44
C SER A 31 10.38 -12.21 -12.15
N LEU A 32 11.03 -11.43 -13.02
CA LEU A 32 10.39 -10.35 -13.75
C LEU A 32 9.15 -10.85 -14.51
N GLU A 33 9.27 -12.01 -15.18
CA GLU A 33 8.20 -12.63 -15.96
C GLU A 33 7.05 -13.10 -15.05
N GLN A 34 7.36 -13.69 -13.89
CA GLN A 34 6.35 -14.15 -12.94
C GLN A 34 5.56 -12.98 -12.36
N GLY A 35 6.25 -11.94 -11.90
CA GLY A 35 5.60 -10.74 -11.35
C GLY A 35 4.78 -10.00 -12.40
N ALA A 36 5.30 -9.83 -13.62
CA ALA A 36 4.58 -9.23 -14.73
C ALA A 36 3.33 -10.05 -15.13
N ALA A 37 3.39 -11.39 -15.06
CA ALA A 37 2.23 -12.24 -15.33
C ALA A 37 1.10 -12.03 -14.32
N VAL A 38 1.41 -11.86 -13.02
CA VAL A 38 0.40 -11.55 -11.99
C VAL A 38 -0.22 -10.17 -12.25
N ILE A 39 0.60 -9.16 -12.60
CA ILE A 39 0.11 -7.81 -12.94
C ILE A 39 -0.80 -7.86 -14.18
N SER A 40 -0.34 -8.51 -15.26
CA SER A 40 -1.13 -8.66 -16.49
C SER A 40 -2.46 -9.38 -16.23
N HIS A 41 -2.45 -10.42 -15.38
CA HIS A 41 -3.67 -11.12 -14.99
C HIS A 41 -4.65 -10.20 -14.27
N ALA A 42 -4.17 -9.39 -13.31
CA ALA A 42 -5.00 -8.41 -12.61
C ALA A 42 -5.64 -7.39 -13.58
N LEU A 43 -4.87 -6.87 -14.53
CA LEU A 43 -5.36 -5.97 -15.57
C LEU A 43 -6.43 -6.63 -16.45
N ASN A 44 -6.23 -7.88 -16.85
CA ASN A 44 -7.17 -8.66 -17.66
C ASN A 44 -8.47 -8.99 -16.90
N GLN A 45 -8.42 -9.07 -15.56
CA GLN A 45 -9.60 -9.19 -14.69
C GLN A 45 -10.34 -7.85 -14.49
N GLY A 46 -9.85 -6.78 -15.09
CA GLY A 46 -10.46 -5.46 -15.09
C GLY A 46 -10.01 -4.54 -13.94
N ILE A 47 -9.02 -4.94 -13.14
CA ILE A 47 -8.32 -4.04 -12.21
C ILE A 47 -7.53 -3.06 -13.07
N ASN A 48 -7.82 -1.74 -12.97
CA ASN A 48 -7.11 -0.72 -13.76
C ASN A 48 -6.27 0.22 -12.91
N PHE A 49 -6.08 -0.07 -11.64
CA PHE A 49 -5.35 0.78 -10.73
C PHE A 49 -4.15 0.04 -10.15
N ILE A 50 -2.94 0.53 -10.46
CA ILE A 50 -1.67 -0.04 -10.03
C ILE A 50 -1.01 0.94 -9.05
N ASP A 51 -0.54 0.43 -7.91
CA ASP A 51 0.23 1.18 -6.92
C ASP A 51 1.65 0.63 -6.83
N THR A 52 2.62 1.52 -7.03
CA THR A 52 4.05 1.27 -6.90
C THR A 52 4.73 2.38 -6.09
N ALA A 53 6.06 2.34 -5.98
CA ALA A 53 6.89 3.39 -5.44
C ALA A 53 8.32 3.27 -5.98
N GLN A 54 9.07 4.36 -5.96
CA GLN A 54 10.50 4.34 -6.30
C GLN A 54 11.26 3.27 -5.51
N TYR A 55 11.05 3.24 -4.19
CA TYR A 55 11.69 2.28 -3.29
C TYR A 55 11.36 0.81 -3.57
N TYR A 56 10.25 0.51 -4.27
CA TYR A 56 9.83 -0.87 -4.52
C TYR A 56 10.61 -1.55 -5.65
N GLU A 57 11.28 -0.76 -6.51
CA GLU A 57 12.04 -1.24 -7.67
C GLU A 57 11.21 -2.13 -8.62
N THR A 58 9.92 -1.78 -8.80
CA THR A 58 8.96 -2.61 -9.53
C THR A 58 8.49 -2.00 -10.85
N TYR A 59 9.11 -0.93 -11.32
CA TYR A 59 8.74 -0.31 -12.60
C TYR A 59 8.89 -1.25 -13.79
N ASP A 60 9.94 -2.06 -13.82
CA ASP A 60 10.18 -3.03 -14.91
C ASP A 60 9.10 -4.12 -14.96
N TYR A 61 8.60 -4.58 -13.81
CA TYR A 61 7.48 -5.52 -13.74
C TYR A 61 6.21 -4.93 -14.37
N ILE A 62 5.91 -3.67 -14.05
CA ILE A 62 4.77 -2.96 -14.62
C ILE A 62 4.95 -2.80 -16.12
N ARG A 63 6.11 -2.29 -16.56
CA ARG A 63 6.41 -2.08 -17.97
C ARG A 63 6.27 -3.37 -18.79
N LEU A 64 6.83 -4.48 -18.31
CA LEU A 64 6.69 -5.78 -18.98
C LEU A 64 5.23 -6.24 -19.02
N ALA A 65 4.46 -6.05 -17.95
CA ALA A 65 3.04 -6.38 -17.92
C ALA A 65 2.23 -5.58 -18.95
N LEU A 66 2.55 -4.29 -19.11
CA LEU A 66 1.86 -3.40 -20.05
C LEU A 66 2.08 -3.75 -21.52
N ASN A 67 3.21 -4.38 -21.87
CA ASN A 67 3.47 -4.84 -23.25
C ASN A 67 2.42 -5.86 -23.75
N ASN A 68 1.71 -6.50 -22.83
CA ASN A 68 0.71 -7.52 -23.13
C ASN A 68 -0.73 -7.05 -22.83
N CYS A 69 -0.94 -5.76 -22.57
CA CYS A 69 -2.25 -5.21 -22.18
C CYS A 69 -2.73 -4.17 -23.20
N GLU A 70 -3.98 -4.31 -23.63
CA GLU A 70 -4.60 -3.34 -24.55
C GLU A 70 -5.00 -2.04 -23.85
N SER A 71 -5.28 -2.08 -22.55
CA SER A 71 -5.74 -0.92 -21.78
C SER A 71 -4.64 -0.33 -20.90
N LYS A 72 -4.49 0.99 -20.94
CA LYS A 72 -3.57 1.74 -20.09
C LYS A 72 -4.17 1.83 -18.66
N PRO A 73 -3.53 1.25 -17.63
CA PRO A 73 -4.02 1.41 -16.26
C PRO A 73 -3.70 2.81 -15.73
N ILE A 74 -4.35 3.17 -14.61
CA ILE A 74 -3.98 4.29 -13.76
C ILE A 74 -2.80 3.85 -12.89
N ILE A 75 -1.71 4.61 -12.91
CA ILE A 75 -0.50 4.31 -12.14
C ILE A 75 -0.31 5.35 -11.04
N CYS A 76 -0.20 4.86 -9.80
CA CYS A 76 0.25 5.62 -8.65
C CYS A 76 1.68 5.25 -8.31
N SER A 77 2.58 6.24 -8.19
CA SER A 77 3.92 6.07 -7.66
C SER A 77 4.19 7.00 -6.48
N LYS A 78 5.32 6.79 -5.77
CA LYS A 78 5.62 7.49 -4.53
C LYS A 78 7.13 7.63 -4.33
N CYS A 79 7.54 8.66 -3.57
CA CYS A 79 8.94 8.85 -3.18
C CYS A 79 9.05 9.13 -1.68
N LEU A 80 10.06 8.53 -1.03
CA LEU A 80 10.43 8.77 0.39
C LEU A 80 11.20 10.08 0.57
N GLY A 81 11.68 10.72 -0.51
CA GLY A 81 12.50 11.92 -0.46
C GLY A 81 11.82 13.11 0.23
N HIS A 82 12.61 13.92 0.91
CA HIS A 82 12.15 15.11 1.66
C HIS A 82 12.41 16.42 0.92
N THR A 83 13.41 16.42 0.03
CA THR A 83 13.83 17.62 -0.69
C THR A 83 13.12 17.75 -2.04
N HIS A 84 13.21 18.95 -2.61
CA HIS A 84 12.71 19.20 -3.97
C HIS A 84 13.43 18.32 -4.99
N SER A 85 14.75 18.24 -4.92
CA SER A 85 15.57 17.46 -5.87
C SER A 85 15.32 15.97 -5.78
N ASP A 86 15.07 15.41 -4.58
CA ASP A 86 14.76 13.97 -4.43
C ASP A 86 13.42 13.64 -5.12
N MET A 87 12.41 14.48 -4.92
CA MET A 87 11.09 14.28 -5.50
C MET A 87 11.11 14.47 -7.01
N GLU A 88 11.79 15.52 -7.51
CA GLU A 88 11.97 15.76 -8.95
C GLU A 88 12.66 14.55 -9.61
N TYR A 89 13.78 14.08 -9.03
CA TYR A 89 14.48 12.90 -9.51
C TYR A 89 13.58 11.66 -9.57
N ALA A 90 12.79 11.42 -8.52
CA ALA A 90 11.90 10.26 -8.45
C ALA A 90 10.78 10.30 -9.50
N ILE A 91 10.26 11.49 -9.80
CA ILE A 91 9.25 11.68 -10.86
C ILE A 91 9.88 11.39 -12.24
N GLU A 92 11.05 11.96 -12.53
CA GLU A 92 11.74 11.74 -13.80
C GLU A 92 12.15 10.28 -13.99
N GLU A 93 12.61 9.62 -12.91
CA GLU A 93 12.90 8.19 -12.91
C GLU A 93 11.67 7.35 -13.24
N ALA A 94 10.53 7.64 -12.61
CA ALA A 94 9.27 6.93 -12.87
C ALA A 94 8.79 7.12 -14.31
N LEU A 95 8.82 8.35 -14.84
CA LEU A 95 8.47 8.65 -16.23
C LEU A 95 9.33 7.86 -17.20
N LYS A 96 10.65 7.87 -16.99
CA LYS A 96 11.61 7.17 -17.82
C LYS A 96 11.44 5.66 -17.75
N SER A 97 11.32 5.10 -16.54
CA SER A 97 11.27 3.65 -16.34
C SER A 97 9.96 3.03 -16.81
N LEU A 98 8.86 3.78 -16.73
CA LEU A 98 7.54 3.37 -17.22
C LEU A 98 7.29 3.76 -18.68
N GLU A 99 8.26 4.42 -19.34
CA GLU A 99 8.18 4.87 -20.73
C GLU A 99 6.90 5.68 -21.02
N THR A 100 6.63 6.67 -20.15
CA THR A 100 5.43 7.54 -20.23
C THR A 100 5.78 9.00 -20.01
N ASP A 101 5.01 9.91 -20.60
CA ASP A 101 5.19 11.35 -20.41
C ASP A 101 4.41 11.88 -19.19
N CYS A 102 3.55 11.07 -18.58
CA CYS A 102 2.73 11.49 -17.45
C CYS A 102 2.39 10.30 -16.53
N ILE A 103 2.59 10.47 -15.23
CA ILE A 103 2.13 9.57 -14.17
C ILE A 103 0.76 10.06 -13.68
N ASP A 104 -0.20 9.15 -13.48
CA ASP A 104 -1.54 9.57 -13.07
C ASP A 104 -1.58 10.13 -11.66
N ILE A 105 -0.90 9.47 -10.69
CA ILE A 105 -0.86 9.89 -9.29
C ILE A 105 0.58 9.78 -8.76
N PHE A 106 1.09 10.84 -8.11
CA PHE A 106 2.39 10.79 -7.44
C PHE A 106 2.29 11.32 -6.01
N LEU A 107 2.82 10.55 -5.04
CA LEU A 107 2.65 10.83 -3.62
C LEU A 107 3.98 11.08 -2.89
N MET A 108 3.95 11.88 -1.84
CA MET A 108 4.92 11.74 -0.77
C MET A 108 4.66 10.42 -0.03
N HIS A 109 5.69 9.59 0.09
CA HIS A 109 5.59 8.24 0.61
C HIS A 109 5.77 8.22 2.13
N GLU A 110 4.83 7.61 2.85
CA GLU A 110 4.89 7.36 4.30
C GLU A 110 5.20 8.65 5.10
N VAL A 111 4.37 9.67 4.94
CA VAL A 111 4.52 10.93 5.68
C VAL A 111 4.25 10.70 7.16
N ARG A 112 5.15 11.19 8.03
CA ARG A 112 5.09 11.06 9.49
C ARG A 112 5.01 12.43 10.16
N PRO A 113 4.45 12.52 11.39
CA PRO A 113 4.43 13.77 12.15
C PRO A 113 5.82 14.36 12.37
N GLY A 114 5.93 15.68 12.24
CA GLY A 114 7.18 16.42 12.44
C GLY A 114 8.17 16.37 11.28
N GLU A 115 7.89 15.65 10.19
CA GLU A 115 8.75 15.65 9.01
C GLU A 115 8.57 16.93 8.17
N LEU A 116 9.69 17.59 7.86
CA LEU A 116 9.70 18.76 6.99
C LEU A 116 9.84 18.31 5.53
N ARG A 117 8.75 18.22 4.79
CA ARG A 117 8.71 17.81 3.38
C ARG A 117 8.27 18.92 2.42
N ASN A 118 8.40 20.19 2.82
CA ASN A 118 7.99 21.33 2.00
C ASN A 118 8.67 21.38 0.62
N GLY A 119 9.93 20.93 0.54
CA GLY A 119 10.66 20.83 -0.72
C GLY A 119 10.03 19.81 -1.67
N ALA A 120 9.76 18.60 -1.17
CA ALA A 120 9.12 17.53 -1.93
C ALA A 120 7.70 17.94 -2.38
N TRP A 121 6.92 18.57 -1.49
CA TRP A 121 5.58 19.05 -1.83
C TRP A 121 5.60 20.09 -2.96
N ARG A 122 6.55 21.04 -2.91
CA ARG A 122 6.72 22.04 -3.98
C ARG A 122 7.05 21.38 -5.32
N ALA A 123 7.94 20.38 -5.35
CA ALA A 123 8.25 19.65 -6.58
C ALA A 123 7.02 18.93 -7.16
N LEU A 124 6.16 18.34 -6.31
CA LEU A 124 4.89 17.75 -6.75
C LEU A 124 3.96 18.77 -7.40
N LEU A 125 3.82 19.95 -6.81
CA LEU A 125 3.01 21.05 -7.36
C LEU A 125 3.53 21.52 -8.72
N GLU A 126 4.85 21.63 -8.86
CA GLU A 126 5.52 22.02 -10.11
C GLU A 126 5.31 20.94 -11.18
N ALA A 127 5.54 19.67 -10.85
CA ALA A 127 5.32 18.55 -11.77
C ALA A 127 3.86 18.43 -12.25
N LYS A 128 2.89 18.70 -11.34
CA LYS A 128 1.47 18.76 -11.72
C LYS A 128 1.19 19.92 -12.68
N LYS A 129 1.75 21.10 -12.42
CA LYS A 129 1.62 22.25 -13.30
C LYS A 129 2.24 22.02 -14.69
N GLU A 130 3.34 21.27 -14.75
CA GLU A 130 4.02 20.88 -15.99
C GLU A 130 3.32 19.74 -16.73
N GLY A 131 2.30 19.12 -16.14
CA GLY A 131 1.57 18.00 -16.72
C GLY A 131 2.29 16.64 -16.63
N LYS A 132 3.41 16.58 -15.91
CA LYS A 132 4.14 15.32 -15.64
C LYS A 132 3.38 14.38 -14.68
N VAL A 133 2.51 14.95 -13.85
CA VAL A 133 1.67 14.25 -12.89
C VAL A 133 0.25 14.83 -12.93
N LYS A 134 -0.81 13.97 -12.93
CA LYS A 134 -2.21 14.47 -12.96
C LYS A 134 -2.74 14.79 -11.56
N ALA A 135 -2.47 13.93 -10.58
CA ALA A 135 -2.92 14.11 -9.19
C ALA A 135 -1.78 13.88 -8.21
N ILE A 136 -1.78 14.65 -7.12
CA ILE A 136 -0.73 14.61 -6.10
C ILE A 136 -1.33 14.41 -4.71
N GLY A 137 -0.54 13.89 -3.79
CA GLY A 137 -1.01 13.67 -2.42
C GLY A 137 0.03 12.98 -1.54
N ILE A 138 -0.47 12.23 -0.57
CA ILE A 138 0.36 11.58 0.44
C ILE A 138 -0.06 10.14 0.67
N SER A 139 0.89 9.30 1.14
CA SER A 139 0.57 8.06 1.84
C SER A 139 1.03 8.14 3.29
N THR A 140 0.27 7.53 4.21
CA THR A 140 0.59 7.58 5.64
C THR A 140 -0.08 6.46 6.43
N HIS A 141 0.52 6.11 7.57
CA HIS A 141 -0.06 5.26 8.61
C HIS A 141 -0.61 6.07 9.79
N HIS A 142 -0.47 7.40 9.78
CA HIS A 142 -0.73 8.29 10.90
C HIS A 142 -2.06 9.04 10.76
N VAL A 143 -2.88 8.97 11.81
CA VAL A 143 -4.16 9.69 11.91
C VAL A 143 -3.94 11.20 11.79
N ASP A 144 -2.99 11.74 12.57
CA ASP A 144 -2.66 13.17 12.62
C ASP A 144 -2.27 13.73 11.24
N ILE A 145 -1.60 12.93 10.42
CA ILE A 145 -1.24 13.32 9.05
C ILE A 145 -2.47 13.33 8.14
N VAL A 146 -3.36 12.35 8.25
CA VAL A 146 -4.62 12.41 7.50
C VAL A 146 -5.45 13.62 7.91
N GLU A 147 -5.55 13.93 9.22
CA GLU A 147 -6.24 15.10 9.75
C GLU A 147 -5.63 16.42 9.23
N GLU A 148 -4.29 16.54 9.22
CA GLU A 148 -3.54 17.70 8.74
C GLU A 148 -3.80 17.98 7.26
N TYR A 149 -3.71 16.92 6.43
CA TYR A 149 -3.85 17.06 4.98
C TYR A 149 -5.32 17.08 4.52
N ALA A 150 -6.28 16.70 5.36
CA ALA A 150 -7.69 16.70 5.02
C ALA A 150 -8.25 18.09 4.65
N ASP A 151 -7.70 19.16 5.21
CA ASP A 151 -8.12 20.55 4.94
C ASP A 151 -7.28 21.22 3.83
N ASN A 152 -6.24 20.55 3.32
CA ASN A 152 -5.36 21.13 2.32
C ASN A 152 -5.96 21.01 0.91
N GLN A 153 -6.41 22.13 0.35
CA GLN A 153 -7.05 22.21 -0.97
C GLN A 153 -6.13 21.83 -2.15
N GLN A 154 -4.83 21.74 -1.93
CA GLN A 154 -3.86 21.32 -2.96
C GLN A 154 -3.67 19.80 -3.01
N VAL A 155 -4.23 19.04 -2.04
CA VAL A 155 -4.18 17.59 -2.00
C VAL A 155 -5.32 17.02 -2.83
N ASP A 156 -4.99 16.20 -3.79
CA ASP A 156 -5.96 15.50 -4.63
C ASP A 156 -6.37 14.16 -4.02
N VAL A 157 -5.39 13.43 -3.44
CA VAL A 157 -5.62 12.08 -2.92
C VAL A 157 -4.83 11.82 -1.63
N ILE A 158 -5.38 10.97 -0.77
CA ILE A 158 -4.69 10.44 0.42
C ILE A 158 -4.77 8.91 0.36
N PHE A 159 -3.64 8.26 0.67
CA PHE A 159 -3.47 6.81 0.72
C PHE A 159 -3.20 6.36 2.16
N PRO A 160 -4.24 6.24 3.01
CA PRO A 160 -4.13 5.89 4.42
C PRO A 160 -4.13 4.38 4.64
N LEU A 161 -3.57 3.97 5.79
CA LEU A 161 -3.72 2.61 6.30
C LEU A 161 -5.05 2.47 7.05
N ILE A 162 -5.87 1.46 6.68
CA ILE A 162 -7.07 1.10 7.43
C ILE A 162 -7.38 -0.41 7.30
N ASN A 163 -7.77 -1.05 8.40
CA ASN A 163 -8.23 -2.44 8.43
C ASN A 163 -9.14 -2.69 9.64
N CYS A 164 -9.85 -3.81 9.66
CA CYS A 164 -10.86 -4.13 10.68
C CYS A 164 -10.34 -4.18 12.12
N ASP A 165 -9.08 -4.56 12.33
CA ASP A 165 -8.47 -4.66 13.67
C ASP A 165 -7.63 -3.41 14.04
N GLY A 166 -7.56 -2.39 13.16
CA GLY A 166 -6.74 -1.19 13.40
C GLY A 166 -5.24 -1.44 13.43
N LEU A 167 -4.80 -2.58 12.87
CA LEU A 167 -3.39 -2.96 12.89
C LEU A 167 -2.54 -1.98 12.08
N GLY A 168 -1.59 -1.32 12.72
CA GLY A 168 -0.62 -0.43 12.08
C GLY A 168 -1.01 1.04 12.11
N ILE A 169 -2.18 1.38 12.57
CA ILE A 169 -2.59 2.78 12.73
C ILE A 169 -1.76 3.44 13.82
N ARG A 170 -1.23 4.62 13.51
CA ARG A 170 -0.39 5.43 14.39
C ARG A 170 -1.07 6.75 14.70
N LYS A 171 -0.75 7.34 15.87
CA LYS A 171 -1.11 8.70 16.25
C LYS A 171 0.00 9.28 17.13
N GLY A 172 0.59 10.40 16.73
CA GLY A 172 1.82 10.89 17.33
C GLY A 172 2.89 9.78 17.40
N ASP A 173 3.53 9.63 18.54
CA ASP A 173 4.52 8.57 18.79
C ASP A 173 3.89 7.23 19.20
N GLY A 174 2.56 7.17 19.33
CA GLY A 174 1.81 6.01 19.82
C GLY A 174 1.03 5.25 18.73
N THR A 175 0.15 4.36 19.19
CA THR A 175 -0.84 3.69 18.34
C THR A 175 -2.10 4.54 18.25
N GLY A 176 -2.63 4.70 17.05
CA GLY A 176 -3.97 5.22 16.81
C GLY A 176 -5.01 4.10 16.82
N THR A 177 -6.27 4.48 16.87
CA THR A 177 -7.39 3.56 16.79
C THR A 177 -7.98 3.53 15.39
N ARG A 178 -8.70 2.45 15.09
CA ARG A 178 -9.47 2.31 13.86
C ARG A 178 -10.46 3.47 13.69
N GLN A 179 -11.21 3.82 14.75
CA GLN A 179 -12.22 4.87 14.70
C GLN A 179 -11.61 6.25 14.39
N GLU A 180 -10.49 6.60 15.03
CA GLU A 180 -9.80 7.86 14.74
C GLU A 180 -9.37 7.95 13.26
N MET A 181 -8.86 6.84 12.70
CA MET A 181 -8.50 6.81 11.28
C MET A 181 -9.74 6.92 10.37
N GLU A 182 -10.85 6.23 10.68
CA GLU A 182 -12.10 6.37 9.95
C GLU A 182 -12.60 7.81 9.94
N ASP A 183 -12.59 8.49 11.10
CA ASP A 183 -13.04 9.87 11.24
C ASP A 183 -12.17 10.82 10.42
N ALA A 184 -10.85 10.64 10.44
CA ALA A 184 -9.91 11.43 9.66
C ALA A 184 -10.09 11.20 8.13
N ILE A 185 -10.25 9.96 7.71
CA ILE A 185 -10.52 9.59 6.30
C ILE A 185 -11.85 10.22 5.85
N ARG A 186 -12.91 10.12 6.65
CA ARG A 186 -14.22 10.69 6.33
C ARG A 186 -14.13 12.20 6.15
N LYS A 187 -13.43 12.89 7.05
CA LYS A 187 -13.19 14.34 6.92
C LYS A 187 -12.50 14.68 5.59
N ALA A 188 -11.46 13.95 5.22
CA ALA A 188 -10.74 14.15 3.95
C ALA A 188 -11.64 13.91 2.74
N HIS A 189 -12.40 12.80 2.74
CA HIS A 189 -13.35 12.45 1.69
C HIS A 189 -14.46 13.49 1.53
N ASP A 190 -15.05 13.98 2.63
CA ASP A 190 -16.10 15.01 2.62
C ASP A 190 -15.59 16.34 2.04
N ASN A 191 -14.30 16.64 2.15
CA ASN A 191 -13.63 17.75 1.49
C ASN A 191 -13.31 17.48 0.01
N GLY A 192 -13.68 16.30 -0.50
CA GLY A 192 -13.54 15.88 -1.89
C GLY A 192 -12.16 15.34 -2.27
N ILE A 193 -11.33 14.99 -1.28
CA ILE A 193 -10.06 14.30 -1.51
C ILE A 193 -10.35 12.84 -1.84
N GLY A 194 -9.71 12.31 -2.89
CA GLY A 194 -9.83 10.90 -3.26
C GLY A 194 -9.13 10.00 -2.25
N ILE A 195 -9.80 8.95 -1.80
CA ILE A 195 -9.27 8.03 -0.79
C ILE A 195 -9.12 6.63 -1.38
N PHE A 196 -7.89 6.13 -1.41
CA PHE A 196 -7.65 4.72 -1.65
C PHE A 196 -6.81 4.14 -0.51
N SER A 197 -7.25 3.02 0.07
CA SER A 197 -6.70 2.52 1.33
C SER A 197 -5.68 1.40 1.13
N MET A 198 -4.77 1.23 2.10
CA MET A 198 -3.79 0.15 2.13
C MET A 198 -3.99 -0.78 3.32
N LYS A 199 -3.34 -1.95 3.22
CA LYS A 199 -3.17 -2.92 4.31
C LYS A 199 -4.50 -3.48 4.87
N VAL A 200 -5.49 -3.72 4.00
CA VAL A 200 -6.76 -4.37 4.36
C VAL A 200 -6.54 -5.66 5.17
N PHE A 201 -5.51 -6.43 4.85
CA PHE A 201 -5.14 -7.64 5.59
C PHE A 201 -4.04 -7.41 6.66
N GLY A 202 -3.78 -6.18 7.08
CA GLY A 202 -2.80 -5.89 8.14
C GLY A 202 -1.41 -6.45 7.88
N GLY A 203 -0.91 -6.43 6.62
CA GLY A 203 0.34 -7.08 6.23
C GLY A 203 0.25 -8.61 6.23
N GLY A 204 -0.88 -9.17 5.85
CA GLY A 204 -1.14 -10.61 5.79
C GLY A 204 -1.70 -11.22 7.07
N HIS A 205 -1.62 -10.54 8.22
CA HIS A 205 -2.06 -11.08 9.51
C HIS A 205 -3.58 -11.26 9.66
N LEU A 206 -4.36 -10.58 8.82
CA LEU A 206 -5.82 -10.69 8.78
C LEU A 206 -6.32 -11.58 7.63
N THR A 207 -5.43 -12.25 6.90
CA THR A 207 -5.83 -13.13 5.79
C THR A 207 -6.74 -14.26 6.27
N GLY A 208 -6.53 -14.79 7.50
CA GLY A 208 -7.41 -15.79 8.12
C GLY A 208 -8.79 -15.26 8.56
N LYS A 209 -9.03 -13.95 8.43
CA LYS A 209 -10.33 -13.28 8.62
C LYS A 209 -10.76 -12.61 7.31
N TYR A 210 -10.57 -13.29 6.17
CA TYR A 210 -10.68 -12.70 4.83
C TYR A 210 -11.98 -11.92 4.64
N MET A 211 -13.13 -12.57 4.86
CA MET A 211 -14.44 -11.95 4.67
C MET A 211 -14.70 -10.78 5.63
N GLU A 212 -14.28 -10.89 6.90
CA GLU A 212 -14.39 -9.81 7.88
C GLU A 212 -13.57 -8.59 7.45
N ALA A 213 -12.30 -8.79 7.07
CA ALA A 213 -11.40 -7.72 6.64
C ALA A 213 -11.90 -7.01 5.38
N MET A 214 -12.35 -7.78 4.38
CA MET A 214 -12.88 -7.24 3.12
C MET A 214 -14.20 -6.51 3.36
N ASN A 215 -15.17 -7.14 4.04
CA ASN A 215 -16.47 -6.53 4.31
C ASN A 215 -16.33 -5.21 5.07
N TYR A 216 -15.40 -5.15 6.05
CA TYR A 216 -15.15 -3.93 6.79
C TYR A 216 -14.69 -2.79 5.88
N VAL A 217 -13.59 -2.95 5.13
CA VAL A 217 -13.05 -1.85 4.32
C VAL A 217 -13.98 -1.46 3.17
N PHE A 218 -14.66 -2.44 2.56
CA PHE A 218 -15.61 -2.17 1.48
C PHE A 218 -16.95 -1.60 1.96
N SER A 219 -17.26 -1.65 3.27
CA SER A 219 -18.42 -0.96 3.87
C SER A 219 -18.17 0.53 4.11
N LEU A 220 -16.92 0.98 4.10
CA LEU A 220 -16.57 2.39 4.26
C LEU A 220 -16.90 3.16 2.98
N ASP A 221 -17.94 3.99 3.04
CA ASP A 221 -18.39 4.84 1.92
C ASP A 221 -17.41 5.98 1.60
N CYS A 222 -16.53 6.30 2.55
CA CYS A 222 -15.45 7.29 2.41
C CYS A 222 -14.14 6.70 1.83
N VAL A 223 -14.11 5.43 1.40
CA VAL A 223 -12.97 4.81 0.73
C VAL A 223 -13.36 4.49 -0.71
N ASP A 224 -12.72 5.16 -1.68
CA ASP A 224 -13.01 4.99 -3.11
C ASP A 224 -12.46 3.67 -3.66
N SER A 225 -11.21 3.30 -3.28
CA SER A 225 -10.55 2.09 -3.76
C SER A 225 -9.70 1.44 -2.66
N VAL A 226 -9.48 0.13 -2.77
CA VAL A 226 -8.70 -0.67 -1.80
C VAL A 226 -7.50 -1.29 -2.52
N MET A 227 -6.27 -0.89 -2.13
CA MET A 227 -5.05 -1.48 -2.66
C MET A 227 -4.74 -2.80 -1.99
N MET A 228 -4.55 -3.84 -2.80
CA MET A 228 -4.22 -5.18 -2.36
C MET A 228 -2.94 -5.66 -3.05
N GLY A 229 -2.03 -6.26 -2.29
CA GLY A 229 -0.89 -6.98 -2.84
C GLY A 229 -1.29 -8.39 -3.24
N PHE A 230 -0.85 -8.83 -4.42
CA PHE A 230 -1.06 -10.18 -4.93
C PHE A 230 0.28 -10.78 -5.33
N GLY A 231 0.55 -11.99 -4.88
CA GLY A 231 1.72 -12.77 -5.27
C GLY A 231 1.40 -13.86 -6.30
N LYS A 232 0.10 -14.15 -6.50
CA LYS A 232 -0.39 -15.22 -7.38
C LYS A 232 -1.67 -14.80 -8.08
N THR A 233 -1.92 -15.36 -9.26
CA THR A 233 -3.15 -15.12 -10.04
C THR A 233 -4.43 -15.53 -9.32
N GLU A 234 -4.37 -16.61 -8.53
CA GLU A 234 -5.50 -17.10 -7.74
C GLU A 234 -5.95 -16.13 -6.65
N GLU A 235 -5.02 -15.32 -6.11
CA GLU A 235 -5.35 -14.28 -5.14
C GLU A 235 -6.10 -13.13 -5.82
N VAL A 236 -5.74 -12.78 -7.06
CA VAL A 236 -6.47 -11.82 -7.89
C VAL A 236 -7.89 -12.33 -8.16
N ASP A 237 -8.01 -13.59 -8.62
CA ASP A 237 -9.31 -14.20 -8.91
C ASP A 237 -10.21 -14.23 -7.66
N THR A 238 -9.63 -14.51 -6.49
CA THR A 238 -10.35 -14.52 -5.22
C THR A 238 -10.89 -13.11 -4.89
N ALA A 239 -10.08 -12.07 -5.07
CA ALA A 239 -10.50 -10.69 -4.83
C ALA A 239 -11.61 -10.25 -5.81
N VAL A 240 -11.54 -10.68 -7.06
CA VAL A 240 -12.58 -10.42 -8.07
C VAL A 240 -13.88 -11.16 -7.72
N LYS A 241 -13.80 -12.44 -7.32
CA LYS A 241 -14.96 -13.22 -6.85
C LYS A 241 -15.63 -12.57 -5.63
N TYR A 242 -14.84 -12.01 -4.71
CA TYR A 242 -15.41 -11.25 -3.60
C TYR A 242 -16.27 -10.08 -4.09
N LEU A 243 -15.76 -9.24 -5.02
CA LEU A 243 -16.50 -8.10 -5.56
C LEU A 243 -17.78 -8.50 -6.31
N ASN A 244 -17.76 -9.68 -6.93
CA ASN A 244 -18.92 -10.23 -7.64
C ASN A 244 -19.94 -10.89 -6.71
N GLY A 245 -19.64 -11.02 -5.40
CA GLY A 245 -20.50 -11.75 -4.45
C GLY A 245 -20.51 -13.26 -4.65
N GLU A 246 -19.45 -13.83 -5.21
CA GLU A 246 -19.32 -15.24 -5.54
C GLU A 246 -18.67 -16.07 -4.41
N LEU A 247 -18.13 -15.40 -3.37
CA LEU A 247 -17.56 -16.08 -2.21
C LEU A 247 -18.61 -16.33 -1.14
N SER A 248 -18.50 -17.47 -0.46
CA SER A 248 -19.33 -17.76 0.72
C SER A 248 -18.95 -16.85 1.89
N SER A 249 -19.90 -16.57 2.78
CA SER A 249 -19.69 -15.67 3.93
C SER A 249 -18.63 -16.15 4.93
N ASP A 250 -18.33 -17.45 4.92
CA ASP A 250 -17.33 -18.15 5.76
C ASP A 250 -16.04 -18.44 5.00
N PHE A 251 -15.88 -17.91 3.78
CA PHE A 251 -14.67 -18.12 2.99
C PHE A 251 -13.44 -17.59 3.72
N ASN A 252 -12.42 -18.44 3.83
CA ASN A 252 -11.07 -18.07 4.23
C ASN A 252 -10.06 -18.80 3.34
N PRO A 253 -9.04 -18.12 2.82
CA PRO A 253 -7.98 -18.77 2.06
C PRO A 253 -7.12 -19.65 2.99
N ASP A 254 -6.51 -20.69 2.42
CA ASP A 254 -5.49 -21.47 3.14
C ASP A 254 -4.24 -20.61 3.34
N ILE A 255 -3.88 -20.38 4.59
CA ILE A 255 -2.69 -19.62 5.00
C ILE A 255 -1.58 -20.52 5.57
N SER A 256 -1.72 -21.83 5.51
CA SER A 256 -0.78 -22.79 6.11
C SER A 256 0.65 -22.69 5.55
N GLN A 257 0.80 -22.20 4.33
CA GLN A 257 2.08 -22.01 3.67
C GLN A 257 2.72 -20.63 3.89
N LYS A 258 2.00 -19.71 4.52
CA LYS A 258 2.52 -18.35 4.77
C LYS A 258 3.62 -18.38 5.83
N LYS A 259 4.62 -17.51 5.62
CA LYS A 259 5.75 -17.35 6.54
C LYS A 259 5.84 -15.92 7.04
N THR A 260 6.36 -15.77 8.26
CA THR A 260 6.68 -14.45 8.78
C THR A 260 7.89 -13.89 8.04
N TYR A 261 7.76 -12.68 7.55
CA TYR A 261 8.82 -11.94 6.85
C TYR A 261 9.04 -10.59 7.52
N ILE A 262 10.28 -10.11 7.49
CA ILE A 262 10.64 -8.77 7.99
C ILE A 262 10.97 -7.90 6.78
N GLU A 263 10.24 -6.82 6.59
CA GLU A 263 10.55 -5.81 5.56
C GLU A 263 11.79 -4.99 6.01
N PRO A 264 12.96 -5.18 5.38
CA PRO A 264 14.20 -4.55 5.87
C PRO A 264 14.11 -3.01 5.85
N GLY A 265 13.48 -2.43 4.83
CA GLY A 265 13.33 -0.99 4.69
C GLY A 265 12.48 -0.32 5.77
N ASN A 266 11.64 -1.09 6.47
CA ASN A 266 10.80 -0.59 7.55
C ASN A 266 11.35 -0.93 8.93
N CYS A 267 12.27 -1.90 9.06
CA CYS A 267 12.77 -2.37 10.35
C CYS A 267 13.74 -1.36 10.98
N GLU A 268 13.46 -0.90 12.19
CA GLU A 268 14.31 0.02 12.98
C GLU A 268 15.16 -0.71 14.03
N GLY A 269 15.17 -2.05 14.08
CA GLY A 269 15.96 -2.82 15.02
C GLY A 269 15.58 -2.68 16.49
N CYS A 270 14.38 -2.18 16.80
CA CYS A 270 13.95 -1.85 18.18
C CYS A 270 13.83 -3.05 19.15
N GLY A 271 13.86 -4.29 18.66
CA GLY A 271 13.84 -5.52 19.47
C GLY A 271 12.49 -5.89 20.08
N SER A 272 11.42 -5.12 19.89
CA SER A 272 10.08 -5.40 20.48
C SER A 272 9.55 -6.78 20.05
N CYS A 273 9.76 -7.17 18.79
CA CYS A 273 9.38 -8.49 18.28
C CYS A 273 10.16 -9.63 18.93
N VAL A 274 11.45 -9.41 19.23
CA VAL A 274 12.31 -10.39 19.92
C VAL A 274 11.80 -10.63 21.33
N ALA A 275 11.54 -9.56 22.07
CA ALA A 275 11.01 -9.63 23.44
C ALA A 275 9.62 -10.31 23.48
N ARG A 276 8.81 -10.13 22.44
CA ARG A 276 7.44 -10.66 22.39
C ARG A 276 7.34 -12.11 21.91
N CYS A 277 8.35 -12.62 21.20
CA CYS A 277 8.28 -13.94 20.57
C CYS A 277 8.32 -15.08 21.62
N PRO A 278 7.23 -15.88 21.78
CA PRO A 278 7.21 -16.95 22.78
C PRO A 278 8.16 -18.10 22.40
N ASN A 279 8.42 -18.31 21.09
CA ASN A 279 9.26 -19.40 20.60
C ASN A 279 10.71 -18.97 20.36
N LYS A 280 11.07 -17.71 20.71
CA LYS A 280 12.40 -17.14 20.47
C LYS A 280 12.88 -17.27 19.02
N ALA A 281 11.92 -17.24 18.09
CA ALA A 281 12.21 -17.30 16.66
C ALA A 281 12.73 -15.96 16.10
N MET A 282 12.47 -14.84 16.80
CA MET A 282 12.90 -13.51 16.38
C MET A 282 14.26 -13.17 17.03
N TYR A 283 15.17 -12.57 16.27
CA TYR A 283 16.49 -12.11 16.78
C TYR A 283 16.92 -10.84 16.04
N ILE A 284 17.88 -10.09 16.62
CA ILE A 284 18.53 -8.96 15.94
C ILE A 284 19.80 -9.50 15.29
N GLY A 285 19.91 -9.29 13.99
CA GLY A 285 21.08 -9.67 13.20
C GLY A 285 22.26 -8.71 13.37
N SER A 286 23.38 -9.03 12.75
CA SER A 286 24.59 -8.19 12.73
C SER A 286 24.40 -6.87 11.98
N ASP A 287 23.38 -6.78 11.15
CA ASP A 287 22.92 -5.58 10.44
C ASP A 287 22.09 -4.64 11.33
N GLY A 288 21.84 -5.02 12.60
CA GLY A 288 21.02 -4.27 13.53
C GLY A 288 19.49 -4.42 13.31
N MET A 289 19.05 -5.21 12.35
CA MET A 289 17.64 -5.43 12.04
C MET A 289 17.09 -6.72 12.66
N ALA A 290 15.79 -6.81 12.77
CA ALA A 290 15.13 -8.05 13.20
C ALA A 290 15.16 -9.08 12.06
N HIS A 291 15.35 -10.33 12.45
CA HIS A 291 15.29 -11.49 11.58
C HIS A 291 14.42 -12.57 12.20
N VAL A 292 13.96 -13.51 11.38
CA VAL A 292 13.19 -14.67 11.81
C VAL A 292 13.93 -15.97 11.53
N ASN A 293 13.92 -16.86 12.50
CA ASN A 293 14.35 -18.24 12.31
C ASN A 293 13.11 -19.08 11.96
N ASP A 294 12.97 -19.41 10.69
CA ASP A 294 11.80 -20.15 10.15
C ASP A 294 11.59 -21.51 10.81
N SER A 295 12.66 -22.17 11.26
CA SER A 295 12.55 -23.48 11.93
C SER A 295 11.90 -23.39 13.32
N LEU A 296 11.92 -22.24 13.94
CA LEU A 296 11.32 -21.96 15.25
C LEU A 296 10.02 -21.17 15.17
N CYS A 297 9.74 -20.52 14.03
CA CYS A 297 8.58 -19.68 13.84
C CYS A 297 7.30 -20.50 13.63
N LEU A 298 6.33 -20.32 14.53
CA LEU A 298 5.00 -20.96 14.41
C LEU A 298 3.98 -20.06 13.68
N THR A 299 4.41 -18.97 13.05
CA THR A 299 3.54 -18.00 12.37
C THR A 299 2.34 -17.52 13.23
N CYS A 300 2.51 -17.52 14.55
CA CYS A 300 1.45 -17.18 15.52
C CYS A 300 1.06 -15.70 15.55
N GLY A 301 1.81 -14.82 14.88
CA GLY A 301 1.50 -13.41 14.70
C GLY A 301 1.73 -12.50 15.92
N TYR A 302 2.15 -13.02 17.09
CA TYR A 302 2.30 -12.19 18.31
C TYR A 302 3.35 -11.07 18.20
N CYS A 303 4.30 -11.17 17.29
CA CYS A 303 5.32 -10.16 17.03
C CYS A 303 4.79 -8.96 16.21
N ALA A 304 3.80 -9.17 15.36
CA ALA A 304 3.31 -8.12 14.46
C ALA A 304 2.61 -6.95 15.18
N PRO A 305 1.72 -7.16 16.16
CA PRO A 305 1.08 -6.05 16.87
C PRO A 305 2.05 -5.16 17.65
N VAL A 306 3.21 -5.71 18.10
CA VAL A 306 4.19 -4.95 18.88
C VAL A 306 5.25 -4.26 18.04
N CYS A 307 5.24 -4.46 16.71
CA CYS A 307 6.14 -3.77 15.81
C CYS A 307 5.67 -2.32 15.58
N PRO A 308 6.43 -1.30 16.03
CA PRO A 308 5.98 0.09 15.93
C PRO A 308 5.92 0.58 14.48
N VAL A 309 6.75 0.02 13.61
CA VAL A 309 6.90 0.42 12.20
C VAL A 309 6.28 -0.58 11.21
N ARG A 310 5.63 -1.62 11.72
CA ARG A 310 4.94 -2.63 10.89
C ARG A 310 5.81 -3.33 9.85
N ALA A 311 7.08 -3.53 10.17
CA ALA A 311 8.00 -4.27 9.34
C ALA A 311 7.73 -5.79 9.27
N ILE A 312 6.83 -6.32 10.14
CA ILE A 312 6.54 -7.77 10.21
C ILE A 312 5.29 -8.06 9.40
N ILE A 313 5.43 -8.86 8.37
CA ILE A 313 4.35 -9.27 7.48
C ILE A 313 4.26 -10.79 7.38
N LEU A 314 3.14 -11.28 6.87
CA LEU A 314 2.89 -12.71 6.63
C LEU A 314 2.68 -12.91 5.12
N LEU A 315 3.65 -13.55 4.47
CA LEU A 315 3.66 -13.82 3.03
C LEU A 315 3.44 -15.30 2.73
#